data_4c0694e76b5c7dbf802092adc52cbe5e
#
_entry.id   4c0694e76b5c7dbf802092adc52cbe5e
#
_cell.length_a   1.000
_cell.length_b   1.000
_cell.length_c   1.000
_cell.angle_alpha   90.00
_cell.angle_beta   90.00
_cell.angle_gamma   90.00
#
_symmetry.space_group_name_H-M   'P 1'
#
loop_
_entity.id
_entity.type
_entity.pdbx_description
1 polymer ?
#
loop_
_entity_poly.entity_id
_entity_poly.type
_entity_poly.pdbx_seq_one_letter_code
_entity_poly.pdbx_strand_id
1 'polypeptide(L)'
;MKNTSCSKWLVFKDQNSKDSARFKIKPLNNPEYSLAMVNLTLFSRDLSAVDFFNQFADIVSHHLVTDWENISFKENGEVVNVNYSPANALKLFLMGNLGLEILSWVVTSAFSLNSEMGDGV
;
A
#
# COMPACT_ATOMS: atom_id res chain seq x y z
N MET A 1 -2.42 -6.79 -26.24
CA MET A 1 -2.28 -5.51 -25.55
C MET A 1 -1.87 -5.70 -24.12
N LYS A 2 -0.81 -5.08 -23.71
CA LYS A 2 -0.34 -5.22 -22.34
C LYS A 2 -1.15 -4.35 -21.40
N ASN A 3 -1.50 -4.91 -20.30
CA ASN A 3 -2.18 -4.18 -19.25
C ASN A 3 -1.17 -3.84 -18.15
N THR A 4 -0.69 -2.62 -18.16
CA THR A 4 0.32 -2.18 -17.19
C THR A 4 -0.25 -1.91 -15.81
N SER A 5 -1.60 -1.95 -15.68
CA SER A 5 -2.24 -1.74 -14.38
C SER A 5 -2.62 -3.04 -13.70
N CYS A 6 -2.11 -4.15 -14.18
CA CYS A 6 -2.47 -5.46 -13.66
C CYS A 6 -2.03 -5.61 -12.21
N SER A 7 -2.97 -5.92 -11.33
CA SER A 7 -2.68 -6.15 -9.93
C SER A 7 -2.33 -7.60 -9.67
N LYS A 8 -1.53 -7.86 -8.66
CA LYS A 8 -1.23 -9.22 -8.22
C LYS A 8 -1.49 -9.38 -6.74
N TRP A 9 -1.96 -10.57 -6.38
CA TRP A 9 -2.08 -10.94 -4.98
C TRP A 9 -0.72 -11.37 -4.43
N LEU A 10 -0.31 -10.75 -3.32
CA LEU A 10 0.95 -11.07 -2.66
C LEU A 10 0.69 -11.28 -1.18
N VAL A 11 1.50 -12.13 -0.57
CA VAL A 11 1.33 -12.48 0.83
C VAL A 11 2.34 -11.70 1.67
N PHE A 12 1.84 -10.99 2.66
CA PHE A 12 2.68 -10.36 3.67
C PHE A 12 2.85 -11.35 4.82
N LYS A 13 4.08 -11.73 5.09
CA LYS A 13 4.36 -12.70 6.14
C LYS A 13 4.77 -11.99 7.42
N ASP A 14 3.93 -12.10 8.41
CA ASP A 14 4.22 -11.62 9.76
C ASP A 14 4.58 -12.84 10.60
N GLN A 15 5.73 -12.82 11.20
CA GLN A 15 6.23 -13.96 11.99
C GLN A 15 5.30 -14.32 13.14
N ASN A 16 4.52 -13.38 13.62
CA ASN A 16 3.65 -13.58 14.78
C ASN A 16 2.22 -13.94 14.41
N SER A 17 1.92 -14.04 13.13
CA SER A 17 0.56 -14.30 12.67
C SER A 17 0.45 -15.70 12.09
N LYS A 18 -0.62 -16.39 12.47
CA LYS A 18 -0.92 -17.70 11.87
C LYS A 18 -1.53 -17.54 10.49
N ASP A 19 -2.34 -16.50 10.32
CA ASP A 19 -3.01 -16.24 9.05
C ASP A 19 -2.29 -15.13 8.33
N SER A 20 -1.78 -15.44 7.18
CA SER A 20 -1.04 -14.45 6.41
C SER A 20 -1.98 -13.46 5.75
N ALA A 21 -1.68 -12.19 5.91
CA ALA A 21 -2.39 -11.15 5.21
C ALA A 21 -2.03 -11.20 3.73
N ARG A 22 -2.99 -10.96 2.88
CA ARG A 22 -2.79 -10.91 1.44
C ARG A 22 -3.23 -9.57 0.90
N PHE A 23 -2.43 -9.02 0.01
CA PHE A 23 -2.71 -7.71 -0.58
C PHE A 23 -2.67 -7.83 -2.09
N LYS A 24 -3.65 -7.24 -2.74
CA LYS A 24 -3.66 -7.12 -4.19
C LYS A 24 -3.00 -5.81 -4.54
N ILE A 25 -1.85 -5.87 -5.20
CA ILE A 25 -0.96 -4.72 -5.38
C ILE A 25 -0.77 -4.44 -6.86
N LYS A 26 -0.87 -3.16 -7.23
CA LYS A 26 -0.56 -2.69 -8.59
C LYS A 26 0.94 -2.42 -8.71
N PRO A 27 1.49 -2.57 -9.92
CA PRO A 27 2.87 -2.14 -10.15
C PRO A 27 3.02 -0.64 -9.90
N LEU A 28 4.23 -0.23 -9.55
CA LEU A 28 4.55 1.17 -9.32
C LEU A 28 4.31 2.01 -10.58
N ASN A 29 4.47 1.39 -11.74
CA ASN A 29 4.28 2.03 -13.03
C ASN A 29 2.79 2.10 -13.38
N ASN A 30 2.05 2.95 -12.66
CA ASN A 30 0.67 3.24 -13.00
C ASN A 30 0.48 4.75 -12.95
N PRO A 31 -0.28 5.29 -13.92
CA PRO A 31 -0.37 6.75 -14.10
C PRO A 31 -0.94 7.49 -12.90
N GLU A 32 -1.93 6.91 -12.25
CA GLU A 32 -2.58 7.57 -11.10
C GLU A 32 -1.59 7.75 -9.95
N TYR A 33 -0.82 6.70 -9.66
CA TYR A 33 0.19 6.78 -8.62
C TYR A 33 1.27 7.80 -8.99
N SER A 34 1.74 7.73 -10.23
CA SER A 34 2.80 8.64 -10.71
C SER A 34 2.36 10.09 -10.61
N LEU A 35 1.14 10.40 -11.04
CA LEU A 35 0.63 11.76 -10.98
C LEU A 35 0.49 12.23 -9.53
N ALA A 36 -0.04 11.37 -8.67
CA ALA A 36 -0.19 11.73 -7.25
C ALA A 36 1.16 12.00 -6.61
N MET A 37 2.18 11.22 -6.95
CA MET A 37 3.52 11.42 -6.38
C MET A 37 4.17 12.69 -6.91
N VAL A 38 3.97 13.02 -8.19
CA VAL A 38 4.48 14.28 -8.73
C VAL A 38 3.86 15.45 -7.99
N ASN A 39 2.54 15.42 -7.80
CA ASN A 39 1.86 16.48 -7.07
C ASN A 39 2.39 16.61 -5.64
N LEU A 40 2.55 15.49 -4.94
CA LEU A 40 3.06 15.52 -3.59
C LEU A 40 4.47 16.13 -3.55
N THR A 41 5.32 15.71 -4.48
CA THR A 41 6.70 16.20 -4.53
C THR A 41 6.75 17.70 -4.80
N LEU A 42 5.91 18.18 -5.73
CA LEU A 42 5.89 19.61 -6.07
C LEU A 42 5.47 20.49 -4.90
N PHE A 43 4.59 19.98 -4.03
CA PHE A 43 4.06 20.77 -2.93
C PHE A 43 4.60 20.36 -1.56
N SER A 44 5.67 19.54 -1.54
CA SER A 44 6.19 19.03 -0.28
C SER A 44 7.02 20.05 0.51
N ARG A 45 7.42 21.13 -0.14
CA ARG A 45 8.29 22.13 0.49
C ARG A 45 7.73 22.64 1.82
N ASP A 46 6.43 22.84 1.88
CA ASP A 46 5.79 23.42 3.05
C ASP A 46 5.21 22.37 4.00
N LEU A 47 5.46 21.11 3.75
CA LEU A 47 4.95 20.03 4.58
C LEU A 47 5.96 19.60 5.64
N SER A 48 5.47 19.31 6.84
CA SER A 48 6.28 18.62 7.83
C SER A 48 6.53 17.19 7.36
N ALA A 49 7.52 16.53 7.99
CA ALA A 49 7.80 15.13 7.68
C ALA A 49 6.58 14.24 7.97
N VAL A 50 5.85 14.55 9.05
CA VAL A 50 4.65 13.79 9.41
C VAL A 50 3.56 13.98 8.35
N ASP A 51 3.35 15.21 7.93
CA ASP A 51 2.32 15.49 6.90
C ASP A 51 2.68 14.84 5.58
N PHE A 52 3.95 14.88 5.21
CA PHE A 52 4.40 14.22 3.99
C PHE A 52 4.13 12.72 4.08
N PHE A 53 4.49 12.09 5.20
CA PHE A 53 4.26 10.67 5.41
C PHE A 53 2.77 10.32 5.32
N ASN A 54 1.93 11.12 5.95
CA ASN A 54 0.49 10.88 5.93
C ASN A 54 -0.06 10.95 4.50
N GLN A 55 0.37 11.92 3.73
CA GLN A 55 -0.08 12.06 2.35
C GLN A 55 0.47 10.95 1.47
N PHE A 56 1.70 10.53 1.70
CA PHE A 56 2.27 9.41 0.97
C PHE A 56 1.49 8.11 1.26
N ALA A 57 1.19 7.86 2.53
CA ALA A 57 0.41 6.68 2.91
C ALA A 57 -0.98 6.71 2.25
N ASP A 58 -1.59 7.88 2.17
CA ASP A 58 -2.88 8.03 1.50
C ASP A 58 -2.78 7.69 0.01
N ILE A 59 -1.74 8.15 -0.65
CA ILE A 59 -1.51 7.85 -2.06
C ILE A 59 -1.36 6.34 -2.28
N VAL A 60 -0.57 5.69 -1.43
CA VAL A 60 -0.39 4.23 -1.53
C VAL A 60 -1.72 3.51 -1.32
N SER A 61 -2.52 3.99 -0.36
CA SER A 61 -3.83 3.41 -0.07
C SER A 61 -4.78 3.45 -1.26
N HIS A 62 -4.68 4.49 -2.07
CA HIS A 62 -5.59 4.67 -3.20
C HIS A 62 -5.08 4.06 -4.49
N HIS A 63 -3.76 3.99 -4.66
CA HIS A 63 -3.21 3.71 -5.99
C HIS A 63 -2.35 2.46 -6.09
N LEU A 64 -1.87 1.93 -4.98
CA LEU A 64 -1.05 0.72 -5.01
C LEU A 64 -1.76 -0.51 -4.46
N VAL A 65 -2.65 -0.35 -3.50
CA VAL A 65 -3.44 -1.46 -2.96
C VAL A 65 -4.84 -1.37 -3.52
N THR A 66 -5.34 -2.50 -4.06
CA THR A 66 -6.69 -2.54 -4.63
C THR A 66 -7.63 -3.45 -3.86
N ASP A 67 -7.08 -4.35 -3.06
CA ASP A 67 -7.89 -5.25 -2.25
C ASP A 67 -6.99 -5.92 -1.22
N TRP A 68 -7.58 -6.57 -0.23
CA TRP A 68 -6.83 -7.36 0.74
C TRP A 68 -7.68 -8.46 1.34
N GLU A 69 -7.02 -9.42 2.01
CA GLU A 69 -7.65 -10.51 2.74
C GLU A 69 -6.93 -10.72 4.06
N ASN A 70 -7.66 -11.17 5.06
CA ASN A 70 -7.11 -11.53 6.37
C ASN A 70 -6.50 -10.36 7.12
N ILE A 71 -7.13 -9.20 7.01
CA ILE A 71 -6.75 -8.01 7.76
C ILE A 71 -7.76 -7.81 8.88
N SER A 72 -7.24 -7.63 10.09
CA SER A 72 -8.08 -7.41 11.28
C SER A 72 -7.55 -6.23 12.05
N PHE A 73 -8.47 -5.46 12.62
CA PHE A 73 -8.13 -4.39 13.55
C PHE A 73 -8.61 -4.75 14.93
N LYS A 74 -7.94 -4.21 15.93
CA LYS A 74 -8.37 -4.38 17.31
C LYS A 74 -9.17 -3.15 17.72
N GLU A 75 -10.45 -3.35 18.01
CA GLU A 75 -11.35 -2.28 18.39
C GLU A 75 -12.00 -2.65 19.71
N ASN A 76 -11.90 -1.78 20.70
CA ASN A 76 -12.51 -1.98 22.03
C ASN A 76 -12.13 -3.34 22.63
N GLY A 77 -10.90 -3.79 22.42
CA GLY A 77 -10.42 -5.05 22.94
C GLY A 77 -10.78 -6.26 22.11
N GLU A 78 -11.52 -6.09 21.03
CA GLU A 78 -11.93 -7.19 20.15
C GLU A 78 -11.20 -7.10 18.82
N VAL A 79 -10.92 -8.27 18.23
CA VAL A 79 -10.33 -8.36 16.90
C VAL A 79 -11.47 -8.45 15.89
N VAL A 80 -11.49 -7.50 14.96
CA VAL A 80 -12.55 -7.39 13.96
C VAL A 80 -11.94 -7.46 12.57
N ASN A 81 -12.49 -8.36 11.74
CA ASN A 81 -12.09 -8.41 10.33
C ASN A 81 -12.50 -7.14 9.63
N VAL A 82 -11.62 -6.62 8.79
CA VAL A 82 -11.82 -5.34 8.13
C VAL A 82 -11.74 -5.54 6.62
N ASN A 83 -12.78 -5.11 5.94
CA ASN A 83 -12.79 -5.15 4.48
C ASN A 83 -11.90 -4.05 3.92
N TYR A 84 -11.37 -4.29 2.74
CA TYR A 84 -10.55 -3.29 2.10
C TYR A 84 -11.38 -2.05 1.73
N SER A 85 -10.80 -0.90 2.00
CA SER A 85 -11.19 0.37 1.41
C SER A 85 -9.95 1.27 1.49
N PRO A 86 -9.84 2.29 0.65
CA PRO A 86 -8.71 3.20 0.77
C PRO A 86 -8.59 3.82 2.16
N ALA A 87 -9.72 4.16 2.78
CA ALA A 87 -9.71 4.71 4.13
C ALA A 87 -9.17 3.73 5.15
N ASN A 88 -9.57 2.45 5.05
CA ASN A 88 -9.08 1.43 5.96
C ASN A 88 -7.60 1.12 5.70
N ALA A 89 -7.17 1.16 4.46
CA ALA A 89 -5.76 0.97 4.13
C ALA A 89 -4.90 2.07 4.74
N LEU A 90 -5.34 3.31 4.63
CA LEU A 90 -4.64 4.43 5.25
C LEU A 90 -4.54 4.23 6.76
N LYS A 91 -5.65 3.83 7.38
CA LYS A 91 -5.66 3.56 8.81
C LYS A 91 -4.66 2.47 9.19
N LEU A 92 -4.58 1.41 8.40
CA LEU A 92 -3.62 0.34 8.63
C LEU A 92 -2.18 0.84 8.55
N PHE A 93 -1.87 1.60 7.51
CA PHE A 93 -0.50 2.09 7.31
C PHE A 93 -0.06 3.05 8.42
N LEU A 94 -1.00 3.69 9.09
CA LEU A 94 -0.68 4.62 10.17
C LEU A 94 -0.69 3.97 11.55
N MET A 95 -0.81 2.65 11.61
CA MET A 95 -0.83 1.90 12.88
C MET A 95 0.57 1.52 13.34
N GLY A 96 1.32 2.48 13.86
CA GLY A 96 2.59 2.21 14.51
C GLY A 96 3.62 1.54 13.61
N ASN A 97 4.48 0.77 14.22
CA ASN A 97 5.60 0.14 13.51
C ASN A 97 5.15 -0.92 12.51
N LEU A 98 4.13 -1.68 12.86
CA LEU A 98 3.62 -2.72 11.95
C LEU A 98 3.03 -2.07 10.70
N GLY A 99 2.29 -0.98 10.88
CA GLY A 99 1.72 -0.26 9.74
C GLY A 99 2.81 0.25 8.82
N LEU A 100 3.87 0.83 9.39
CA LEU A 100 4.99 1.31 8.61
C LEU A 100 5.69 0.17 7.86
N GLU A 101 5.85 -0.97 8.51
CA GLU A 101 6.46 -2.13 7.90
C GLU A 101 5.63 -2.63 6.70
N ILE A 102 4.32 -2.68 6.85
CA ILE A 102 3.41 -3.09 5.78
C ILE A 102 3.48 -2.09 4.64
N LEU A 103 3.45 -0.80 4.93
CA LEU A 103 3.54 0.24 3.91
C LEU A 103 4.83 0.09 3.10
N SER A 104 5.96 -0.08 3.76
CA SER A 104 7.25 -0.26 3.09
C SER A 104 7.23 -1.50 2.21
N TRP A 105 6.65 -2.59 2.72
CA TRP A 105 6.56 -3.83 1.96
C TRP A 105 5.68 -3.66 0.72
N VAL A 106 4.57 -2.95 0.83
CA VAL A 106 3.69 -2.69 -0.31
C VAL A 106 4.43 -1.92 -1.40
N VAL A 107 5.14 -0.87 -1.02
CA VAL A 107 5.88 -0.07 -1.98
C VAL A 107 6.99 -0.88 -2.64
N THR A 108 7.73 -1.65 -1.85
CA THR A 108 8.79 -2.51 -2.38
C THR A 108 8.23 -3.57 -3.32
N SER A 109 7.10 -4.15 -2.96
CA SER A 109 6.43 -5.14 -3.80
C SER A 109 5.96 -4.54 -5.12
N ALA A 110 5.39 -3.34 -5.07
CA ALA A 110 4.95 -2.63 -6.27
C ALA A 110 6.14 -2.35 -7.18
N PHE A 111 7.27 -1.98 -6.61
CA PHE A 111 8.48 -1.77 -7.38
C PHE A 111 8.96 -3.06 -8.04
N SER A 112 8.92 -4.17 -7.32
CA SER A 112 9.32 -5.48 -7.86
C SER A 112 8.42 -5.91 -9.02
N LEU A 113 7.11 -5.68 -8.89
CA LEU A 113 6.18 -5.98 -9.98
C LEU A 113 6.48 -5.13 -11.21
N ASN A 114 6.87 -3.90 -10.99
CA ASN A 114 7.25 -3.00 -12.06
C ASN A 114 8.47 -3.54 -12.82
N SER A 115 9.47 -4.02 -12.10
CA SER A 115 10.68 -4.60 -12.69
C SER A 115 10.36 -5.86 -13.48
N GLU A 116 9.51 -6.72 -12.93
CA GLU A 116 9.11 -7.94 -13.64
C GLU A 116 8.44 -7.61 -14.96
N MET A 117 7.58 -6.61 -14.97
CA MET A 117 6.89 -6.21 -16.19
C MET A 117 7.85 -5.58 -17.19
N GLY A 118 8.86 -4.87 -16.71
CA GLY A 118 9.87 -4.29 -17.56
C GLY A 118 10.76 -5.31 -18.23
N ASP A 119 11.00 -6.42 -17.56
CA ASP A 119 11.87 -7.48 -18.08
C ASP A 119 11.26 -8.20 -19.28
N GLY A 120 9.98 -8.06 -19.49
CA GLY A 120 9.33 -8.71 -20.62
C GLY A 120 9.52 -8.01 -21.94
N VAL A 121 10.22 -6.93 -21.93
CA VAL A 121 10.42 -6.12 -23.15
C VAL A 121 11.49 -6.70 -24.02
#